data_ae0d16dd759dc730cf1053060a2b7fb1
#
_entry.id   ae0d16dd759dc730cf1053060a2b7fb1
#
_cell.length_a   1.000
_cell.length_b   1.000
_cell.length_c   1.000
_cell.angle_alpha   90.00
_cell.angle_beta   90.00
_cell.angle_gamma   90.00
#
_symmetry.space_group_name_H-M   'P 1'
#
loop_
_entity.id
_entity.type
_entity.pdbx_description
1 polymer ?
#
loop_
_entity_poly.entity_id
_entity_poly.type
_entity_poly.pdbx_seq_one_letter_code
_entity_poly.pdbx_strand_id
1 'polypeptide(L)'
;MLLYKNNRKRDGYRPMTLKLRQMGFHLNHKTVLRLMNELGIHSILRKKRHGKRGKTLHIAPNGLNRDFTATALNQKWVTDVTEFQVGQEKLYFSPLMDLANREIIAYNFATRLKFPFVKKMLEQGLSRLKPTEYPIIHSDRGVLYGTAEWVNMLKGKAVQSMSRRGNCYDNAVIESFFAILKSECFYSRSYTSIAELQAEIEEYLVYYNQKRIKLDLKGLSPVQYRAQYLS
;
A
#
# COMPACT_ATOMS: atom_id res chain seq x y z
N MET A 1 13.99 33.97 -11.84
CA MET A 1 14.79 33.08 -12.72
C MET A 1 16.06 32.56 -12.05
N LEU A 2 16.95 33.38 -11.51
CA LEU A 2 18.21 32.95 -10.84
C LEU A 2 17.95 31.96 -9.70
N LEU A 3 17.03 32.25 -8.79
CA LEU A 3 16.68 31.39 -7.66
C LEU A 3 16.24 29.98 -8.08
N TYR A 4 15.46 29.89 -9.15
CA TYR A 4 15.00 28.64 -9.71
C TYR A 4 16.12 27.82 -10.34
N LYS A 5 17.03 28.46 -11.07
CA LYS A 5 18.21 27.83 -11.67
C LYS A 5 19.19 27.34 -10.60
N ASN A 6 19.46 28.15 -9.57
CA ASN A 6 20.36 27.78 -8.47
C ASN A 6 19.92 26.55 -7.70
N ASN A 7 18.60 26.28 -7.60
CA ASN A 7 18.04 25.08 -7.00
C ASN A 7 17.84 23.93 -7.98
N ARG A 8 18.55 23.93 -9.10
CA ARG A 8 18.47 22.88 -10.13
C ARG A 8 17.03 22.58 -10.56
N LYS A 9 16.18 23.61 -10.65
CA LYS A 9 14.76 23.52 -11.07
C LYS A 9 13.87 22.65 -10.17
N ARG A 10 14.26 22.38 -8.92
CA ARG A 10 13.53 21.46 -8.01
C ARG A 10 12.35 22.13 -7.31
N ASP A 11 12.40 23.44 -7.09
CA ASP A 11 11.39 24.14 -6.29
C ASP A 11 10.07 24.31 -7.04
N GLY A 12 8.98 23.89 -6.41
CA GLY A 12 7.63 24.27 -6.79
C GLY A 12 7.26 25.63 -6.17
N TYR A 13 6.05 26.11 -6.45
CA TYR A 13 5.61 27.44 -6.02
C TYR A 13 5.66 27.65 -4.49
N ARG A 14 5.39 26.63 -3.67
CA ARG A 14 5.42 26.76 -2.19
C ARG A 14 6.83 26.98 -1.65
N PRO A 15 7.84 26.13 -1.92
CA PRO A 15 9.23 26.43 -1.55
C PRO A 15 9.73 27.73 -2.13
N MET A 16 9.39 28.07 -3.38
CA MET A 16 9.75 29.34 -4.01
C MET A 16 9.17 30.54 -3.26
N THR A 17 7.91 30.46 -2.80
CA THR A 17 7.28 31.51 -1.98
C THR A 17 8.05 31.74 -0.68
N LEU A 18 8.45 30.67 0.01
CA LEU A 18 9.21 30.79 1.26
C LEU A 18 10.56 31.45 1.04
N LYS A 19 11.29 31.04 0.00
CA LYS A 19 12.59 31.64 -0.34
C LYS A 19 12.48 33.10 -0.73
N LEU A 20 11.47 33.49 -1.51
CA LEU A 20 11.20 34.87 -1.84
C LEU A 20 10.90 35.71 -0.59
N ARG A 21 10.15 35.17 0.37
CA ARG A 21 9.89 35.84 1.65
C ARG A 21 11.17 36.03 2.47
N GLN A 22 12.05 35.04 2.51
CA GLN A 22 13.34 35.13 3.17
C GLN A 22 14.26 36.23 2.54
N MET A 23 14.05 36.51 1.25
CA MET A 23 14.73 37.58 0.52
C MET A 23 14.04 38.96 0.64
N GLY A 24 12.97 39.08 1.47
CA GLY A 24 12.24 40.32 1.70
C GLY A 24 11.05 40.56 0.77
N PHE A 25 10.70 39.61 -0.12
CA PHE A 25 9.54 39.77 -1.01
C PHE A 25 8.28 39.20 -0.36
N HIS A 26 7.36 40.01 0.10
CA HIS A 26 6.11 39.61 0.74
C HIS A 26 5.02 39.22 -0.28
N LEU A 27 5.22 38.12 -1.00
CA LEU A 27 4.29 37.62 -2.01
C LEU A 27 3.41 36.52 -1.46
N ASN A 28 2.12 36.48 -1.93
CA ASN A 28 1.24 35.37 -1.69
C ASN A 28 1.63 34.18 -2.59
N HIS A 29 1.45 32.95 -2.10
CA HIS A 29 1.75 31.75 -2.85
C HIS A 29 0.95 31.62 -4.16
N LYS A 30 -0.28 32.15 -4.23
CA LYS A 30 -1.07 32.21 -5.46
C LYS A 30 -0.44 33.12 -6.51
N THR A 31 0.09 34.28 -6.08
CA THR A 31 0.84 35.20 -6.96
C THR A 31 2.10 34.55 -7.49
N VAL A 32 2.87 33.86 -6.61
CA VAL A 32 4.07 33.14 -7.04
C VAL A 32 3.75 32.04 -8.04
N LEU A 33 2.67 31.26 -7.82
CA LEU A 33 2.22 30.26 -8.77
C LEU A 33 1.86 30.85 -10.13
N ARG A 34 1.13 31.97 -10.16
CA ARG A 34 0.79 32.68 -11.40
C ARG A 34 2.03 33.12 -12.15
N LEU A 35 2.95 33.80 -11.47
CA LEU A 35 4.22 34.26 -12.06
C LEU A 35 5.09 33.09 -12.56
N MET A 36 5.14 31.97 -11.84
CA MET A 36 5.86 30.79 -12.30
C MET A 36 5.25 30.21 -13.58
N ASN A 37 3.92 30.17 -13.67
CA ASN A 37 3.22 29.71 -14.88
C ASN A 37 3.46 30.65 -16.08
N GLU A 38 3.39 31.96 -15.87
CA GLU A 38 3.67 32.96 -16.90
C GLU A 38 5.11 32.85 -17.43
N LEU A 39 6.06 32.55 -16.56
CA LEU A 39 7.47 32.36 -16.92
C LEU A 39 7.79 30.94 -17.44
N GLY A 40 6.81 30.04 -17.55
CA GLY A 40 7.01 28.65 -17.95
C GLY A 40 7.87 27.84 -16.96
N ILE A 41 7.92 28.25 -15.68
CA ILE A 41 8.75 27.66 -14.64
C ILE A 41 7.96 26.59 -13.87
N HIS A 42 8.39 25.33 -13.97
CA HIS A 42 7.77 24.21 -13.27
C HIS A 42 8.83 23.39 -12.55
N SER A 43 8.49 22.88 -11.34
CA SER A 43 9.37 21.95 -10.64
C SER A 43 9.62 20.70 -11.49
N ILE A 44 10.88 20.28 -11.58
CA ILE A 44 11.27 19.02 -12.23
C ILE A 44 10.84 17.79 -11.41
N LEU A 45 10.47 17.97 -10.13
CA LEU A 45 9.93 16.88 -9.34
C LEU A 45 8.69 16.34 -10.05
N ARG A 46 8.75 15.06 -10.41
CA ARG A 46 7.71 14.37 -11.14
C ARG A 46 6.37 14.59 -10.43
N LYS A 47 5.43 15.30 -11.06
CA LYS A 47 4.04 15.31 -10.60
C LYS A 47 3.61 13.84 -10.56
N LYS A 48 3.13 13.38 -9.39
CA LYS A 48 2.44 12.09 -9.33
C LYS A 48 1.41 12.12 -10.47
N ARG A 49 1.64 11.39 -11.55
CA ARG A 49 0.60 11.17 -12.56
C ARG A 49 -0.52 10.48 -11.81
N HIS A 50 -1.59 11.21 -11.56
CA HIS A 50 -2.86 10.57 -11.24
C HIS A 50 -3.22 9.82 -12.51
N GLY A 51 -2.95 8.51 -12.51
CA GLY A 51 -3.45 7.63 -13.57
C GLY A 51 -4.95 7.90 -13.68
N LYS A 52 -5.50 7.83 -14.89
CA LYS A 52 -6.95 7.87 -15.07
C LYS A 52 -7.52 6.80 -14.13
N ARG A 53 -8.10 7.23 -13.02
CA ARG A 53 -8.77 6.34 -12.07
C ARG A 53 -9.96 5.77 -12.84
N GLY A 54 -9.95 4.47 -13.09
CA GLY A 54 -11.16 3.79 -13.50
C GLY A 54 -12.26 4.15 -12.50
N LYS A 55 -13.51 4.25 -12.96
CA LYS A 55 -14.64 4.50 -12.05
C LYS A 55 -14.68 3.39 -11.02
N THR A 56 -14.38 3.71 -9.77
CA THR A 56 -14.68 2.82 -8.64
C THR A 56 -16.20 2.74 -8.58
N LEU A 57 -16.77 1.58 -8.87
CA LEU A 57 -18.21 1.38 -8.93
C LEU A 57 -18.81 1.34 -7.52
N HIS A 58 -18.06 0.86 -6.53
CA HIS A 58 -18.49 0.75 -5.14
C HIS A 58 -17.44 1.34 -4.20
N ILE A 59 -17.89 2.04 -3.16
CA ILE A 59 -17.06 2.55 -2.06
C ILE A 59 -17.70 2.12 -0.75
N ALA A 60 -17.05 1.18 -0.06
CA ALA A 60 -17.47 0.77 1.26
C ALA A 60 -17.09 1.81 2.33
N PRO A 61 -17.85 1.91 3.43
CA PRO A 61 -17.46 2.73 4.58
C PRO A 61 -16.17 2.23 5.21
N ASN A 62 -15.47 3.10 5.96
CA ASN A 62 -14.30 2.69 6.74
C ASN A 62 -14.76 2.01 8.04
N GLY A 63 -15.00 0.70 7.98
CA GLY A 63 -15.37 -0.10 9.15
C GLY A 63 -14.21 -0.40 10.09
N LEU A 64 -12.95 -0.29 9.62
CA LEU A 64 -11.75 -0.51 10.44
C LEU A 64 -11.47 0.69 11.37
N ASN A 65 -11.74 1.90 10.89
CA ASN A 65 -11.58 3.18 11.60
C ASN A 65 -10.25 3.32 12.38
N ARG A 66 -9.14 2.82 11.80
CA ARG A 66 -7.79 2.75 12.41
C ARG A 66 -7.67 1.86 13.64
N ASP A 67 -8.69 1.11 13.98
CA ASP A 67 -8.57 0.06 14.98
C ASP A 67 -7.98 -1.21 14.36
N PHE A 68 -6.63 -1.27 14.39
CA PHE A 68 -5.84 -2.39 13.87
C PHE A 68 -5.64 -3.49 14.90
N THR A 69 -6.36 -3.45 16.02
CA THR A 69 -6.34 -4.52 17.03
C THR A 69 -7.32 -5.61 16.67
N ALA A 70 -6.94 -6.85 16.89
CA ALA A 70 -7.81 -8.01 16.77
C ALA A 70 -7.48 -8.98 17.90
N THR A 71 -8.51 -9.56 18.53
CA THR A 71 -8.36 -10.46 19.68
C THR A 71 -8.38 -11.93 19.29
N ALA A 72 -8.83 -12.23 18.07
CA ALA A 72 -8.82 -13.58 17.50
C ALA A 72 -8.44 -13.53 16.02
N LEU A 73 -8.00 -14.68 15.50
CA LEU A 73 -7.74 -14.86 14.07
C LEU A 73 -9.00 -14.60 13.24
N ASN A 74 -8.80 -14.17 12.01
CA ASN A 74 -9.86 -14.00 11.03
C ASN A 74 -10.96 -12.97 11.42
N GLN A 75 -10.65 -12.04 12.34
CA GLN A 75 -11.54 -10.91 12.65
C GLN A 75 -11.34 -9.74 11.69
N LYS A 76 -10.10 -9.39 11.41
CA LYS A 76 -9.75 -8.23 10.58
C LYS A 76 -8.57 -8.58 9.68
N TRP A 77 -8.77 -8.41 8.40
CA TRP A 77 -7.75 -8.59 7.37
C TRP A 77 -7.49 -7.27 6.66
N VAL A 78 -6.25 -7.05 6.24
CA VAL A 78 -5.87 -5.91 5.42
C VAL A 78 -5.19 -6.38 4.14
N THR A 79 -5.44 -5.68 3.06
CA THR A 79 -4.82 -5.93 1.75
C THR A 79 -4.52 -4.62 1.04
N ASP A 80 -3.52 -4.67 0.19
CA ASP A 80 -3.14 -3.60 -0.74
C ASP A 80 -2.28 -4.20 -1.85
N VAL A 81 -1.93 -3.40 -2.84
CA VAL A 81 -1.05 -3.81 -3.94
C VAL A 81 0.20 -2.94 -3.95
N THR A 82 1.36 -3.60 -3.97
CA THR A 82 2.63 -2.92 -4.22
C THR A 82 3.26 -3.34 -5.55
N GLU A 83 4.06 -2.47 -6.13
CA GLU A 83 4.76 -2.66 -7.39
C GLU A 83 6.27 -2.74 -7.12
N PHE A 84 6.93 -3.67 -7.80
CA PHE A 84 8.37 -3.75 -7.94
C PHE A 84 8.74 -3.59 -9.41
N GLN A 85 9.92 -3.06 -9.70
CA GLN A 85 10.41 -2.91 -11.05
C GLN A 85 11.82 -3.50 -11.16
N VAL A 86 12.00 -4.43 -12.11
CA VAL A 86 13.28 -5.03 -12.46
C VAL A 86 13.52 -4.74 -13.94
N GLY A 87 14.51 -3.93 -14.25
CA GLY A 87 14.72 -3.43 -15.61
C GLY A 87 13.49 -2.72 -16.17
N GLN A 88 12.96 -3.23 -17.26
CA GLN A 88 11.74 -2.70 -17.90
C GLN A 88 10.45 -3.40 -17.45
N GLU A 89 10.56 -4.49 -16.69
CA GLU A 89 9.44 -5.30 -16.27
C GLU A 89 8.91 -4.89 -14.90
N LYS A 90 7.62 -5.15 -14.67
CA LYS A 90 6.93 -4.87 -13.41
C LYS A 90 6.36 -6.13 -12.81
N LEU A 91 6.58 -6.30 -11.51
CA LEU A 91 5.95 -7.32 -10.70
C LEU A 91 5.01 -6.63 -9.71
N TYR A 92 3.73 -7.01 -9.74
CA TYR A 92 2.73 -6.60 -8.74
C TYR A 92 2.58 -7.70 -7.70
N PHE A 93 2.49 -7.30 -6.44
CA PHE A 93 2.31 -8.19 -5.31
C PHE A 93 1.11 -7.74 -4.48
N SER A 94 0.18 -8.66 -4.22
CA SER A 94 -1.01 -8.44 -3.39
C SER A 94 -1.06 -9.45 -2.27
N PRO A 95 -0.66 -9.07 -1.05
CA PRO A 95 -0.82 -9.88 0.14
C PRO A 95 -2.17 -9.64 0.81
N LEU A 96 -2.62 -10.61 1.57
CA LEU A 96 -3.69 -10.52 2.55
C LEU A 96 -3.10 -10.82 3.93
N MET A 97 -3.19 -9.87 4.85
CA MET A 97 -2.63 -9.98 6.20
C MET A 97 -3.72 -10.07 7.25
N ASP A 98 -3.61 -11.03 8.17
CA ASP A 98 -4.43 -11.07 9.39
C ASP A 98 -3.87 -10.09 10.43
N LEU A 99 -4.72 -9.21 10.94
CA LEU A 99 -4.29 -8.20 11.92
C LEU A 99 -4.07 -8.78 13.33
N ALA A 100 -4.60 -9.95 13.65
CA ALA A 100 -4.44 -10.57 14.97
C ALA A 100 -2.97 -10.95 15.26
N ASN A 101 -2.28 -11.48 14.26
CA ASN A 101 -0.89 -11.93 14.39
C ASN A 101 0.05 -11.37 13.31
N ARG A 102 -0.41 -10.48 12.44
CA ARG A 102 0.37 -9.91 11.33
C ARG A 102 0.85 -10.94 10.30
N GLU A 103 0.27 -12.12 10.26
CA GLU A 103 0.60 -13.17 9.29
C GLU A 103 0.11 -12.82 7.89
N ILE A 104 0.95 -13.03 6.88
CA ILE A 104 0.51 -13.02 5.49
C ILE A 104 -0.16 -14.36 5.21
N ILE A 105 -1.48 -14.37 5.19
CA ILE A 105 -2.30 -15.56 5.09
C ILE A 105 -2.57 -16.02 3.65
N ALA A 106 -2.52 -15.09 2.71
CA ALA A 106 -2.64 -15.36 1.28
C ALA A 106 -1.90 -14.29 0.50
N TYR A 107 -1.47 -14.61 -0.71
CA TYR A 107 -0.86 -13.65 -1.62
C TYR A 107 -0.92 -14.10 -3.06
N ASN A 108 -0.71 -13.16 -3.97
CA ASN A 108 -0.54 -13.46 -5.38
C ASN A 108 0.42 -12.46 -6.05
N PHE A 109 1.00 -12.88 -7.19
CA PHE A 109 1.84 -12.06 -8.04
C PHE A 109 1.25 -11.94 -9.43
N ALA A 110 1.51 -10.83 -10.12
CA ALA A 110 1.16 -10.64 -11.52
C ALA A 110 2.09 -9.63 -12.20
N THR A 111 2.18 -9.71 -13.51
CA THR A 111 2.87 -8.70 -14.35
C THR A 111 1.94 -7.60 -14.83
N ARG A 112 0.63 -7.77 -14.62
CA ARG A 112 -0.42 -6.81 -15.02
C ARG A 112 -1.44 -6.61 -13.91
N LEU A 113 -1.81 -5.35 -13.68
CA LEU A 113 -2.79 -4.98 -12.66
C LEU A 113 -4.22 -5.19 -13.21
N LYS A 114 -4.75 -6.41 -13.07
CA LYS A 114 -6.10 -6.80 -13.49
C LYS A 114 -6.83 -7.52 -12.34
N PHE A 115 -8.16 -7.55 -12.37
CA PHE A 115 -8.98 -8.15 -11.31
C PHE A 115 -8.62 -9.61 -10.98
N PRO A 116 -8.36 -10.54 -11.94
CA PRO A 116 -7.96 -11.91 -11.61
C PRO A 116 -6.76 -12.04 -10.67
N PHE A 117 -5.91 -11.01 -10.63
CA PHE A 117 -4.75 -10.96 -9.74
C PHE A 117 -5.16 -10.90 -8.25
N VAL A 118 -6.02 -9.95 -7.88
CA VAL A 118 -6.53 -9.83 -6.50
C VAL A 118 -7.59 -10.88 -6.18
N LYS A 119 -8.32 -11.36 -7.18
CA LYS A 119 -9.29 -12.45 -7.06
C LYS A 119 -8.64 -13.71 -6.51
N LYS A 120 -7.54 -14.17 -7.13
CA LYS A 120 -6.83 -15.39 -6.71
C LYS A 120 -6.33 -15.29 -5.27
N MET A 121 -5.78 -14.15 -4.87
CA MET A 121 -5.36 -13.90 -3.49
C MET A 121 -6.55 -13.99 -2.52
N LEU A 122 -7.68 -13.35 -2.86
CA LEU A 122 -8.87 -13.34 -2.02
C LEU A 122 -9.48 -14.74 -1.91
N GLU A 123 -9.54 -15.52 -2.98
CA GLU A 123 -10.02 -16.90 -2.97
C GLU A 123 -9.20 -17.78 -2.00
N GLN A 124 -7.87 -17.65 -2.03
CA GLN A 124 -6.98 -18.33 -1.10
C GLN A 124 -7.24 -17.93 0.35
N GLY A 125 -7.48 -16.65 0.62
CA GLY A 125 -7.82 -16.20 1.97
C GLY A 125 -9.17 -16.75 2.45
N LEU A 126 -10.20 -16.55 1.64
CA LEU A 126 -11.57 -16.97 1.98
C LEU A 126 -11.71 -18.50 2.15
N SER A 127 -10.91 -19.31 1.44
CA SER A 127 -10.92 -20.77 1.58
C SER A 127 -10.41 -21.25 2.94
N ARG A 128 -9.75 -20.40 3.72
CA ARG A 128 -9.25 -20.71 5.06
C ARG A 128 -10.29 -20.50 6.16
N LEU A 129 -11.37 -19.77 5.86
CA LEU A 129 -12.39 -19.41 6.84
C LEU A 129 -13.23 -20.63 7.24
N LYS A 130 -13.48 -20.73 8.54
CA LYS A 130 -14.52 -21.61 9.07
C LYS A 130 -15.91 -20.99 8.80
N PRO A 131 -16.98 -21.77 8.79
CA PRO A 131 -18.34 -21.25 8.54
C PRO A 131 -18.80 -20.14 9.51
N THR A 132 -18.21 -20.08 10.71
CA THR A 132 -18.52 -19.08 11.74
C THR A 132 -17.66 -17.83 11.67
N GLU A 133 -16.63 -17.80 10.81
CA GLU A 133 -15.70 -16.69 10.70
C GLU A 133 -16.14 -15.72 9.60
N TYR A 134 -16.18 -14.43 9.93
CA TYR A 134 -16.69 -13.37 9.06
C TYR A 134 -15.83 -12.10 9.18
N PRO A 135 -14.63 -12.08 8.56
CA PRO A 135 -13.69 -10.99 8.74
C PRO A 135 -14.16 -9.66 8.15
N ILE A 136 -13.66 -8.56 8.72
CA ILE A 136 -13.61 -7.27 8.03
C ILE A 136 -12.38 -7.31 7.12
N ILE A 137 -12.55 -7.12 5.82
CA ILE A 137 -11.44 -7.00 4.86
C ILE A 137 -11.29 -5.54 4.46
N HIS A 138 -10.18 -4.93 4.89
CA HIS A 138 -9.88 -3.53 4.64
C HIS A 138 -8.86 -3.36 3.51
N SER A 139 -9.14 -2.41 2.63
CA SER A 139 -8.25 -2.02 1.53
C SER A 139 -8.21 -0.50 1.35
N ASP A 140 -7.32 -0.03 0.50
CA ASP A 140 -7.43 1.32 -0.05
C ASP A 140 -8.65 1.44 -1.00
N ARG A 141 -8.87 2.65 -1.57
CA ARG A 141 -9.87 2.88 -2.62
C ARG A 141 -9.33 2.58 -4.02
N GLY A 142 -8.50 1.56 -4.16
CA GLY A 142 -8.02 1.09 -5.45
C GLY A 142 -9.17 0.57 -6.31
N VAL A 143 -9.06 0.76 -7.63
CA VAL A 143 -10.12 0.36 -8.59
C VAL A 143 -10.48 -1.12 -8.46
N LEU A 144 -9.49 -1.97 -8.20
CA LEU A 144 -9.69 -3.42 -8.10
C LEU A 144 -10.63 -3.82 -6.96
N TYR A 145 -10.59 -3.10 -5.84
CA TYR A 145 -11.41 -3.35 -4.66
C TYR A 145 -12.82 -2.75 -4.72
N GLY A 146 -13.09 -1.89 -5.71
CA GLY A 146 -14.41 -1.29 -5.94
C GLY A 146 -15.17 -1.93 -7.10
N THR A 147 -14.70 -3.05 -7.65
CA THR A 147 -15.40 -3.77 -8.72
C THR A 147 -16.59 -4.56 -8.20
N ALA A 148 -17.60 -4.77 -9.06
CA ALA A 148 -18.75 -5.60 -8.72
C ALA A 148 -18.33 -7.03 -8.37
N GLU A 149 -17.33 -7.56 -9.07
CA GLU A 149 -16.78 -8.89 -8.83
C GLU A 149 -16.19 -9.00 -7.41
N TRP A 150 -15.42 -8.00 -6.96
CA TRP A 150 -14.87 -7.99 -5.60
C TRP A 150 -15.99 -7.99 -4.55
N VAL A 151 -16.98 -7.09 -4.71
CA VAL A 151 -18.13 -7.00 -3.79
C VAL A 151 -18.89 -8.32 -3.74
N ASN A 152 -19.13 -8.94 -4.88
CA ASN A 152 -19.84 -10.22 -4.97
C ASN A 152 -19.07 -11.38 -4.29
N MET A 153 -17.75 -11.37 -4.39
CA MET A 153 -16.92 -12.39 -3.71
C MET A 153 -16.99 -12.31 -2.18
N LEU A 154 -17.15 -11.11 -1.64
CA LEU A 154 -17.26 -10.86 -0.20
C LEU A 154 -18.67 -11.13 0.35
N LYS A 155 -19.68 -11.10 -0.49
CA LYS A 155 -21.08 -11.24 -0.07
C LYS A 155 -21.31 -12.57 0.68
N GLY A 156 -21.81 -12.47 1.92
CA GLY A 156 -22.04 -13.62 2.79
C GLY A 156 -20.77 -14.29 3.34
N LYS A 157 -19.59 -13.69 3.17
CA LYS A 157 -18.31 -14.26 3.64
C LYS A 157 -17.44 -13.27 4.44
N ALA A 158 -17.57 -11.97 4.16
CA ALA A 158 -16.77 -10.95 4.81
C ALA A 158 -17.43 -9.57 4.70
N VAL A 159 -17.04 -8.64 5.56
CA VAL A 159 -17.43 -7.24 5.50
C VAL A 159 -16.35 -6.43 4.78
N GLN A 160 -16.74 -5.73 3.71
CA GLN A 160 -15.81 -4.83 3.04
C GLN A 160 -15.62 -3.54 3.83
N SER A 161 -14.38 -3.11 3.95
CA SER A 161 -13.98 -1.82 4.52
C SER A 161 -12.98 -1.13 3.62
N MET A 162 -13.09 0.19 3.46
CA MET A 162 -12.16 0.96 2.63
C MET A 162 -11.65 2.20 3.35
N SER A 163 -10.39 2.54 3.11
CA SER A 163 -9.75 3.76 3.61
C SER A 163 -10.53 5.01 3.19
N ARG A 164 -10.50 6.06 4.00
CA ARG A 164 -11.02 7.38 3.62
C ARG A 164 -10.21 7.98 2.47
N ARG A 165 -10.82 8.80 1.67
CA ARG A 165 -10.17 9.42 0.52
C ARG A 165 -8.93 10.24 0.94
N GLY A 166 -7.78 9.89 0.37
CA GLY A 166 -6.52 10.62 0.61
C GLY A 166 -5.90 10.40 1.99
N ASN A 167 -6.37 9.41 2.76
CA ASN A 167 -5.87 9.12 4.10
C ASN A 167 -5.05 7.82 4.10
N CYS A 168 -3.71 7.96 4.02
CA CYS A 168 -2.79 6.83 4.05
C CYS A 168 -2.75 6.12 5.42
N TYR A 169 -3.07 6.82 6.51
CA TYR A 169 -3.05 6.22 7.85
C TYR A 169 -4.11 5.13 8.05
N ASP A 170 -5.14 5.10 7.20
CA ASP A 170 -6.20 4.11 7.31
C ASP A 170 -5.74 2.71 6.85
N ASN A 171 -4.61 2.59 6.11
CA ASN A 171 -4.00 1.31 5.68
C ASN A 171 -2.55 1.16 6.14
N ALA A 172 -2.16 1.85 7.21
CA ALA A 172 -0.77 1.99 7.67
C ALA A 172 -0.06 0.65 7.96
N VAL A 173 -0.80 -0.37 8.40
CA VAL A 173 -0.21 -1.66 8.78
C VAL A 173 0.35 -2.39 7.55
N ILE A 174 -0.39 -2.47 6.46
CA ILE A 174 0.08 -3.14 5.24
C ILE A 174 1.12 -2.28 4.51
N GLU A 175 1.01 -0.94 4.57
CA GLU A 175 2.04 -0.03 4.04
C GLU A 175 3.37 -0.21 4.79
N SER A 176 3.32 -0.36 6.12
CA SER A 176 4.50 -0.65 6.94
C SER A 176 5.13 -2.00 6.58
N PHE A 177 4.32 -3.03 6.34
CA PHE A 177 4.82 -4.31 5.84
C PHE A 177 5.52 -4.16 4.49
N PHE A 178 4.96 -3.39 3.55
CA PHE A 178 5.62 -3.14 2.26
C PHE A 178 6.95 -2.40 2.40
N ALA A 179 7.03 -1.45 3.32
CA ALA A 179 8.29 -0.75 3.59
C ALA A 179 9.37 -1.72 4.10
N ILE A 180 9.00 -2.61 5.02
CA ILE A 180 9.89 -3.64 5.58
C ILE A 180 10.30 -4.64 4.48
N LEU A 181 9.35 -5.21 3.73
CA LEU A 181 9.62 -6.13 2.63
C LEU A 181 10.59 -5.51 1.61
N LYS A 182 10.34 -4.26 1.20
CA LYS A 182 11.22 -3.58 0.25
C LYS A 182 12.60 -3.33 0.81
N SER A 183 12.72 -2.96 2.08
CA SER A 183 14.00 -2.73 2.74
C SER A 183 14.82 -4.01 2.94
N GLU A 184 14.18 -5.07 3.44
CA GLU A 184 14.87 -6.31 3.81
C GLU A 184 15.09 -7.27 2.63
N CYS A 185 14.26 -7.20 1.59
CA CYS A 185 14.32 -8.07 0.43
C CYS A 185 14.73 -7.32 -0.85
N PHE A 186 13.94 -6.33 -1.29
CA PHE A 186 14.09 -5.74 -2.63
C PHE A 186 15.30 -4.80 -2.76
N TYR A 187 15.52 -3.89 -1.79
CA TYR A 187 16.64 -2.94 -1.87
C TYR A 187 17.99 -3.50 -1.40
N SER A 188 17.98 -4.70 -0.82
CA SER A 188 19.20 -5.35 -0.28
C SER A 188 20.10 -5.92 -1.36
N ARG A 189 19.58 -6.15 -2.58
CA ARG A 189 20.31 -6.70 -3.72
C ARG A 189 19.72 -6.28 -5.07
N SER A 190 20.45 -6.56 -6.16
CA SER A 190 19.96 -6.38 -7.53
C SER A 190 19.40 -7.69 -8.08
N TYR A 191 18.37 -7.60 -8.90
CA TYR A 191 17.69 -8.74 -9.55
C TYR A 191 17.85 -8.65 -11.06
N THR A 192 18.01 -9.79 -11.69
CA THR A 192 18.17 -9.91 -13.15
C THR A 192 16.84 -10.14 -13.86
N SER A 193 15.84 -10.68 -13.15
CA SER A 193 14.51 -10.97 -13.68
C SER A 193 13.42 -10.84 -12.62
N ILE A 194 12.16 -10.67 -13.06
CA ILE A 194 11.00 -10.70 -12.16
C ILE A 194 10.77 -12.07 -11.54
N ALA A 195 11.19 -13.15 -12.22
CA ALA A 195 11.09 -14.51 -11.69
C ALA A 195 12.02 -14.72 -10.48
N GLU A 196 13.26 -14.22 -10.57
CA GLU A 196 14.22 -14.22 -9.47
C GLU A 196 13.68 -13.42 -8.27
N LEU A 197 13.17 -12.21 -8.52
CA LEU A 197 12.58 -11.38 -7.47
C LEU A 197 11.37 -12.06 -6.83
N GLN A 198 10.49 -12.69 -7.62
CA GLN A 198 9.32 -13.38 -7.10
C GLN A 198 9.74 -14.53 -6.17
N ALA A 199 10.68 -15.37 -6.58
CA ALA A 199 11.19 -16.47 -5.75
C ALA A 199 11.76 -15.94 -4.42
N GLU A 200 12.53 -14.86 -4.47
CA GLU A 200 13.09 -14.23 -3.28
C GLU A 200 11.99 -13.67 -2.34
N ILE A 201 10.94 -13.05 -2.88
CA ILE A 201 9.83 -12.57 -2.06
C ILE A 201 9.08 -13.76 -1.44
N GLU A 202 8.89 -14.87 -2.17
CA GLU A 202 8.25 -16.07 -1.64
C GLU A 202 9.06 -16.68 -0.48
N GLU A 203 10.39 -16.76 -0.60
CA GLU A 203 11.28 -17.18 0.48
C GLU A 203 11.21 -16.21 1.67
N TYR A 204 11.23 -14.91 1.39
CA TYR A 204 11.08 -13.90 2.42
C TYR A 204 9.75 -14.02 3.17
N LEU A 205 8.63 -14.31 2.51
CA LEU A 205 7.34 -14.50 3.16
C LEU A 205 7.34 -15.69 4.12
N VAL A 206 8.02 -16.78 3.77
CA VAL A 206 8.24 -17.91 4.69
C VAL A 206 9.02 -17.46 5.91
N TYR A 207 10.15 -16.75 5.71
CA TYR A 207 10.95 -16.18 6.79
C TYR A 207 10.12 -15.21 7.65
N TYR A 208 9.39 -14.27 7.03
CA TYR A 208 8.55 -13.30 7.73
C TYR A 208 7.50 -13.96 8.62
N ASN A 209 6.79 -14.94 8.11
CA ASN A 209 5.73 -15.62 8.85
C ASN A 209 6.27 -16.52 9.94
N GLN A 210 7.35 -17.26 9.70
CA GLN A 210 7.81 -18.34 10.58
C GLN A 210 8.95 -17.93 11.52
N LYS A 211 9.81 -16.98 11.13
CA LYS A 211 11.08 -16.69 11.83
C LYS A 211 11.25 -15.24 12.23
N ARG A 212 10.69 -14.27 11.46
CA ARG A 212 10.90 -12.87 11.72
C ARG A 212 10.18 -12.45 13.00
N ILE A 213 10.96 -12.16 14.04
CA ILE A 213 10.42 -11.71 15.33
C ILE A 213 9.86 -10.29 15.24
N LYS A 214 8.77 -10.04 15.97
CA LYS A 214 8.09 -8.74 16.04
C LYS A 214 7.88 -8.34 17.49
N LEU A 215 8.26 -7.10 17.83
CA LEU A 215 8.15 -6.60 19.20
C LEU A 215 6.69 -6.51 19.65
N ASP A 216 5.79 -6.12 18.77
CA ASP A 216 4.34 -6.06 19.01
C ASP A 216 3.68 -7.44 19.17
N LEU A 217 4.39 -8.51 18.82
CA LEU A 217 4.01 -9.91 19.05
C LEU A 217 4.85 -10.58 20.16
N LYS A 218 5.23 -9.83 21.19
CA LYS A 218 6.01 -10.32 22.34
C LYS A 218 7.36 -10.95 21.95
N GLY A 219 7.99 -10.50 20.85
CA GLY A 219 9.24 -11.06 20.34
C GLY A 219 9.09 -12.40 19.62
N LEU A 220 7.89 -12.76 19.19
CA LEU A 220 7.59 -13.96 18.41
C LEU A 220 7.40 -13.64 16.94
N SER A 221 7.49 -14.66 16.08
CA SER A 221 7.05 -14.55 14.71
C SER A 221 5.52 -14.65 14.61
N PRO A 222 4.89 -14.21 13.51
CA PRO A 222 3.45 -14.33 13.30
C PRO A 222 2.88 -15.71 13.60
N VAL A 223 3.50 -16.77 13.07
CA VAL A 223 3.06 -18.14 13.26
C VAL A 223 3.28 -18.63 14.70
N GLN A 224 4.41 -18.28 15.32
CA GLN A 224 4.67 -18.61 16.73
C GLN A 224 3.67 -17.91 17.66
N TYR A 225 3.36 -16.66 17.41
CA TYR A 225 2.38 -15.91 18.19
C TYR A 225 0.98 -16.54 18.06
N ARG A 226 0.57 -16.91 16.85
CA ARG A 226 -0.68 -17.64 16.64
C ARG A 226 -0.74 -18.91 17.47
N ALA A 227 0.29 -19.75 17.39
CA ALA A 227 0.31 -21.04 18.09
C ALA A 227 0.24 -20.91 19.61
N GLN A 228 0.80 -19.82 20.18
CA GLN A 228 0.86 -19.65 21.64
C GLN A 228 -0.32 -18.87 22.24
N TYR A 229 -0.94 -17.97 21.47
CA TYR A 229 -1.89 -17.00 22.02
C TYR A 229 -3.26 -16.96 21.31
N LEU A 230 -3.39 -17.59 20.16
CA LEU A 230 -4.60 -17.47 19.31
C LEU A 230 -5.13 -18.84 18.82
N SER A 231 -4.57 -19.93 19.28
CA SER A 231 -5.00 -21.31 18.98
C SER A 231 -6.22 -21.72 19.78
#